data_e93797a2bd49b1790d32e764238bde56
#
_entry.id   e93797a2bd49b1790d32e764238bde56
#
_cell.length_a   1.000
_cell.length_b   1.000
_cell.length_c   1.000
_cell.angle_alpha   90.00
_cell.angle_beta   90.00
_cell.angle_gamma   90.00
#
_symmetry.space_group_name_H-M   'P 1'
#
loop_
_entity.id
_entity.type
_entity.pdbx_description
1 polymer ?
#
loop_
_entity_poly.entity_id
_entity_poly.type
_entity_poly.pdbx_seq_one_letter_code
_entity_poly.pdbx_strand_id
1 'polypeptide(L)'
;ENLTPAKIDNGSTSVTMRSHDGEYFYGGGVQNGRFSHRGESIAIENTNSWVDGGVASPTPFYWSTGGYGVMWNTFRPGRYDFGHDTPGEVRLQHSEDYLDMFVMLDETPVQLLNDFYQLTGNPVLMPKFGFYEGHLNAYNRDYWKEDKNGAMVFEDGKMYKESQKDNGGTKESLNGEKNNYQFSARAAIDRYVNNDMPLGWFLPNDGYGAGYGQTGTLDGNIDNLRQFGDYARSKGVEIGLWTQSDLHPKAGV
;
A
#
# COMPACT_ATOMS: atom_id res chain seq x y z
N GLU A 1 24.51 -21.30 -18.65
CA GLU A 1 25.88 -21.57 -18.16
C GLU A 1 26.33 -20.68 -16.97
N ASN A 2 25.46 -19.83 -16.44
CA ASN A 2 25.85 -18.80 -15.47
C ASN A 2 25.15 -18.89 -14.12
N LEU A 3 24.49 -19.99 -13.83
CA LEU A 3 23.79 -20.22 -12.56
C LEU A 3 24.70 -21.05 -11.66
N THR A 4 25.06 -20.50 -10.49
CA THR A 4 25.73 -21.32 -9.47
C THR A 4 24.71 -22.23 -8.80
N PRO A 5 25.08 -23.43 -8.37
CA PRO A 5 24.18 -24.28 -7.61
C PRO A 5 23.57 -23.54 -6.43
N ALA A 6 22.30 -23.82 -6.16
CA ALA A 6 21.67 -23.32 -4.96
C ALA A 6 22.44 -23.75 -3.71
N LYS A 7 22.61 -22.84 -2.77
CA LYS A 7 23.20 -23.14 -1.45
C LYS A 7 22.08 -23.16 -0.43
N ILE A 8 21.96 -24.28 0.28
CA ILE A 8 21.03 -24.45 1.40
C ILE A 8 21.89 -24.67 2.64
N ASP A 9 21.80 -23.75 3.59
CA ASP A 9 22.61 -23.78 4.80
C ASP A 9 21.87 -23.09 5.97
N ASN A 10 21.65 -23.85 7.06
CA ASN A 10 21.13 -23.38 8.34
C ASN A 10 19.92 -22.43 8.26
N GLY A 11 18.85 -22.83 7.56
CA GLY A 11 17.64 -22.01 7.44
C GLY A 11 17.74 -20.88 6.42
N SER A 12 18.72 -20.95 5.52
CA SER A 12 18.90 -19.98 4.44
C SER A 12 19.17 -20.68 3.12
N THR A 13 18.41 -20.31 2.10
CA THR A 13 18.62 -20.79 0.73
C THR A 13 18.99 -19.61 -0.16
N SER A 14 20.01 -19.75 -0.98
CA SER A 14 20.43 -18.71 -1.92
C SER A 14 20.79 -19.26 -3.30
N VAL A 15 20.56 -18.42 -4.31
CA VAL A 15 20.93 -18.67 -5.71
C VAL A 15 21.73 -17.46 -6.19
N THR A 16 22.81 -17.69 -6.92
CA THR A 16 23.60 -16.62 -7.52
C THR A 16 23.68 -16.83 -9.04
N MET A 17 23.48 -15.74 -9.77
CA MET A 17 23.53 -15.69 -11.23
C MET A 17 24.48 -14.57 -11.66
N ARG A 18 25.00 -14.64 -12.88
CA ARG A 18 25.73 -13.53 -13.48
C ARG A 18 24.77 -12.56 -14.15
N SER A 19 25.02 -11.27 -13.99
CA SER A 19 24.38 -10.23 -14.79
C SER A 19 25.30 -9.74 -15.91
N HIS A 20 24.69 -9.25 -16.96
CA HIS A 20 25.42 -8.69 -18.11
C HIS A 20 25.56 -7.16 -17.99
N ASP A 21 26.53 -6.60 -18.70
CA ASP A 21 26.66 -5.17 -18.81
C ASP A 21 25.41 -4.59 -19.49
N GLY A 22 24.84 -3.52 -18.88
CA GLY A 22 23.61 -2.89 -19.37
C GLY A 22 22.31 -3.60 -18.99
N GLU A 23 22.35 -4.68 -18.23
CA GLU A 23 21.16 -5.36 -17.74
C GLU A 23 20.49 -4.59 -16.58
N TYR A 24 19.16 -4.44 -16.66
CA TYR A 24 18.33 -3.79 -15.63
C TYR A 24 17.32 -4.77 -15.05
N PHE A 25 16.95 -4.53 -13.79
CA PHE A 25 16.08 -5.42 -13.02
C PHE A 25 14.89 -4.64 -12.47
N TYR A 26 13.69 -5.22 -12.55
CA TYR A 26 12.44 -4.61 -12.16
C TYR A 26 11.57 -5.63 -11.41
N GLY A 27 10.74 -5.18 -10.49
CA GLY A 27 9.88 -6.04 -9.68
C GLY A 27 10.18 -5.95 -8.19
N GLY A 28 10.06 -7.06 -7.47
CA GLY A 28 10.22 -7.07 -6.02
C GLY A 28 9.02 -6.52 -5.25
N GLY A 29 7.89 -6.25 -5.95
CA GLY A 29 6.70 -5.64 -5.36
C GLY A 29 6.84 -4.13 -5.19
N VAL A 30 6.19 -3.56 -4.16
CA VAL A 30 6.22 -2.12 -3.88
C VAL A 30 7.49 -1.79 -3.10
N GLN A 31 8.49 -1.30 -3.84
CA GLN A 31 9.78 -0.82 -3.34
C GLN A 31 9.78 0.70 -3.44
N ASN A 32 9.48 1.40 -2.34
CA ASN A 32 9.26 2.84 -2.35
C ASN A 32 10.51 3.63 -2.78
N GLY A 33 10.32 4.60 -3.69
CA GLY A 33 11.38 5.44 -4.23
C GLY A 33 12.33 4.72 -5.20
N ARG A 34 12.02 3.46 -5.59
CA ARG A 34 12.86 2.67 -6.51
C ARG A 34 12.05 2.20 -7.72
N PHE A 35 12.61 2.42 -8.90
CA PHE A 35 12.03 1.93 -10.15
C PHE A 35 12.86 0.81 -10.77
N SER A 36 14.18 0.95 -10.80
CA SER A 36 15.13 -0.07 -11.26
C SER A 36 16.07 -0.46 -10.12
N HIS A 37 16.46 -1.73 -10.06
CA HIS A 37 17.25 -2.29 -8.97
C HIS A 37 18.71 -2.56 -9.33
N ARG A 38 19.18 -2.19 -10.52
CA ARG A 38 20.58 -2.39 -10.90
C ARG A 38 21.54 -1.67 -9.94
N GLY A 39 22.49 -2.40 -9.37
CA GLY A 39 23.43 -1.90 -8.38
C GLY A 39 22.83 -1.72 -6.98
N GLU A 40 21.59 -2.17 -6.78
CA GLU A 40 20.86 -2.06 -5.53
C GLU A 40 20.65 -3.43 -4.87
N SER A 41 20.36 -3.36 -3.58
CA SER A 41 19.84 -4.49 -2.81
C SER A 41 18.49 -4.15 -2.25
N ILE A 42 17.51 -5.04 -2.44
CA ILE A 42 16.15 -4.85 -1.97
C ILE A 42 15.74 -5.94 -0.97
N ALA A 43 14.95 -5.56 0.03
CA ALA A 43 14.31 -6.50 0.93
C ALA A 43 13.06 -7.10 0.26
N ILE A 44 12.89 -8.41 0.39
CA ILE A 44 11.64 -9.11 0.10
C ILE A 44 11.02 -9.48 1.44
N GLU A 45 10.65 -8.45 2.16
CA GLU A 45 10.05 -8.53 3.49
C GLU A 45 9.17 -7.31 3.70
N ASN A 46 7.96 -7.52 4.22
CA ASN A 46 7.07 -6.41 4.53
C ASN A 46 7.53 -5.69 5.80
N THR A 47 8.11 -4.52 5.63
CA THR A 47 8.52 -3.65 6.75
C THR A 47 7.45 -2.63 7.11
N ASN A 48 6.33 -2.61 6.39
CA ASN A 48 5.27 -1.60 6.51
C ASN A 48 5.82 -0.16 6.49
N SER A 49 6.79 0.08 5.63
CA SER A 49 7.45 1.37 5.51
C SER A 49 7.05 2.06 4.20
N TRP A 50 6.56 3.30 4.32
CA TRP A 50 5.98 4.10 3.23
C TRP A 50 6.89 5.25 2.78
N VAL A 51 8.13 5.29 3.28
CA VAL A 51 9.13 6.27 2.89
C VAL A 51 10.08 5.71 1.83
N ASP A 52 10.87 6.57 1.19
CA ASP A 52 11.89 6.17 0.24
C ASP A 52 12.82 5.10 0.83
N GLY A 53 13.04 4.04 0.07
CA GLY A 53 13.80 2.88 0.50
C GLY A 53 13.03 1.87 1.35
N GLY A 54 11.78 2.18 1.74
CA GLY A 54 10.91 1.27 2.46
C GLY A 54 10.23 0.24 1.56
N VAL A 55 9.68 -0.80 2.18
CA VAL A 55 8.96 -1.89 1.51
C VAL A 55 7.56 -1.99 2.09
N ALA A 56 6.54 -1.78 1.25
CA ALA A 56 5.14 -1.82 1.66
C ALA A 56 4.44 -3.12 1.26
N SER A 57 4.76 -3.66 0.09
CA SER A 57 4.16 -4.91 -0.42
C SER A 57 5.18 -5.66 -1.26
N PRO A 58 6.06 -6.47 -0.64
CA PRO A 58 7.07 -7.23 -1.36
C PRO A 58 6.45 -8.35 -2.17
N THR A 59 7.06 -8.65 -3.31
CA THR A 59 6.72 -9.81 -4.13
C THR A 59 8.02 -10.52 -4.52
N PRO A 60 8.16 -11.82 -4.30
CA PRO A 60 9.37 -12.57 -4.63
C PRO A 60 9.47 -12.88 -6.14
N PHE A 61 9.16 -11.90 -6.95
CA PHE A 61 9.22 -11.93 -8.41
C PHE A 61 9.95 -10.70 -8.93
N TYR A 62 10.89 -10.91 -9.85
CA TYR A 62 11.49 -9.85 -10.65
C TYR A 62 11.68 -10.32 -12.10
N TRP A 63 11.85 -9.36 -12.98
CA TRP A 63 12.22 -9.61 -14.37
C TRP A 63 13.42 -8.73 -14.78
N SER A 64 14.14 -9.20 -15.79
CA SER A 64 15.35 -8.59 -16.32
C SER A 64 15.19 -8.21 -17.78
N THR A 65 15.86 -7.13 -18.18
CA THR A 65 16.05 -6.78 -19.60
C THR A 65 16.89 -7.83 -20.36
N GLY A 66 17.48 -8.79 -19.65
CA GLY A 66 18.12 -9.96 -20.25
C GLY A 66 17.17 -11.02 -20.81
N GLY A 67 15.84 -10.77 -20.77
CA GLY A 67 14.83 -11.66 -21.33
C GLY A 67 14.44 -12.82 -20.42
N TYR A 68 14.46 -12.61 -19.10
CA TYR A 68 14.03 -13.61 -18.12
C TYR A 68 13.32 -12.98 -16.92
N GLY A 69 12.48 -13.78 -16.29
CA GLY A 69 11.87 -13.48 -15.00
C GLY A 69 12.11 -14.62 -14.02
N VAL A 70 12.15 -14.30 -12.74
CA VAL A 70 12.30 -15.28 -11.66
C VAL A 70 11.23 -15.04 -10.62
N MET A 71 10.48 -16.07 -10.29
CA MET A 71 9.57 -16.11 -9.15
C MET A 71 10.04 -17.18 -8.16
N TRP A 72 10.31 -16.76 -6.94
CA TRP A 72 10.54 -17.70 -5.85
C TRP A 72 9.24 -17.94 -5.09
N ASN A 73 8.76 -19.17 -5.08
CA ASN A 73 7.47 -19.52 -4.47
C ASN A 73 7.62 -19.68 -2.95
N THR A 74 7.62 -18.55 -2.25
CA THR A 74 7.80 -18.51 -0.80
C THR A 74 7.07 -17.32 -0.16
N PHE A 75 6.76 -17.45 1.14
CA PHE A 75 6.31 -16.37 2.02
C PHE A 75 7.37 -15.98 3.06
N ARG A 76 8.57 -16.56 2.98
CA ARG A 76 9.64 -16.28 3.92
C ARG A 76 10.35 -14.98 3.54
N PRO A 77 10.86 -14.24 4.53
CA PRO A 77 11.67 -13.05 4.27
C PRO A 77 12.86 -13.36 3.37
N GLY A 78 13.20 -12.42 2.52
CA GLY A 78 14.32 -12.56 1.60
C GLY A 78 15.01 -11.24 1.30
N ARG A 79 16.10 -11.36 0.55
CA ARG A 79 16.89 -10.25 0.04
C ARG A 79 17.33 -10.55 -1.38
N TYR A 80 17.10 -9.62 -2.27
CA TYR A 80 17.61 -9.70 -3.64
C TYR A 80 18.66 -8.62 -3.87
N ASP A 81 19.84 -9.04 -4.27
CA ASP A 81 21.00 -8.20 -4.58
C ASP A 81 21.23 -8.21 -6.08
N PHE A 82 21.23 -7.03 -6.69
CA PHE A 82 21.39 -6.86 -8.14
C PHE A 82 22.71 -6.16 -8.48
N GLY A 83 23.80 -6.65 -7.89
CA GLY A 83 25.15 -6.14 -8.13
C GLY A 83 25.57 -5.07 -7.13
N HIS A 84 24.89 -4.90 -6.00
CA HIS A 84 25.31 -4.01 -4.92
C HIS A 84 26.49 -4.57 -4.15
N ASP A 85 26.41 -5.83 -3.68
CA ASP A 85 27.48 -6.47 -2.91
C ASP A 85 28.64 -6.92 -3.83
N THR A 86 28.30 -7.47 -5.01
CA THR A 86 29.25 -7.93 -6.01
C THR A 86 28.82 -7.46 -7.40
N PRO A 87 29.48 -6.47 -7.99
CA PRO A 87 29.20 -6.04 -9.35
C PRO A 87 29.23 -7.21 -10.35
N GLY A 88 28.23 -7.29 -11.23
CA GLY A 88 28.09 -8.36 -12.21
C GLY A 88 27.45 -9.65 -11.68
N GLU A 89 26.95 -9.67 -10.45
CA GLU A 89 26.21 -10.78 -9.87
C GLU A 89 24.80 -10.37 -9.45
N VAL A 90 23.84 -11.30 -9.57
CA VAL A 90 22.52 -11.24 -8.96
C VAL A 90 22.45 -12.35 -7.93
N ARG A 91 22.17 -12.00 -6.69
CA ARG A 91 22.00 -12.97 -5.61
C ARG A 91 20.62 -12.87 -5.01
N LEU A 92 19.89 -13.98 -5.03
CA LEU A 92 18.58 -14.13 -4.39
C LEU A 92 18.76 -14.99 -3.14
N GLN A 93 18.13 -14.61 -2.05
CA GLN A 93 18.19 -15.33 -0.79
C GLN A 93 16.87 -15.24 -0.05
N HIS A 94 16.43 -16.36 0.55
CA HIS A 94 15.30 -16.46 1.47
C HIS A 94 15.66 -17.23 2.74
N SER A 95 14.95 -16.93 3.84
CA SER A 95 15.12 -17.58 5.14
C SER A 95 14.34 -18.89 5.20
N GLU A 96 14.80 -19.91 4.47
CA GLU A 96 14.19 -21.25 4.36
C GLU A 96 15.20 -22.32 3.95
N ASP A 97 14.86 -23.59 4.15
CA ASP A 97 15.72 -24.74 3.88
C ASP A 97 15.36 -25.49 2.58
N TYR A 98 14.64 -24.88 1.67
CA TYR A 98 14.29 -25.48 0.38
C TYR A 98 14.31 -24.43 -0.75
N LEU A 99 14.34 -24.92 -1.99
CA LEU A 99 14.25 -24.08 -3.19
C LEU A 99 13.04 -24.49 -4.00
N ASP A 100 12.10 -23.57 -4.16
CA ASP A 100 10.99 -23.67 -5.10
C ASP A 100 10.94 -22.40 -5.94
N MET A 101 11.42 -22.50 -7.18
CA MET A 101 11.64 -21.34 -8.03
C MET A 101 11.20 -21.61 -9.47
N PHE A 102 10.47 -20.66 -10.04
CA PHE A 102 10.09 -20.66 -11.46
C PHE A 102 10.97 -19.67 -12.22
N VAL A 103 11.46 -20.12 -13.37
CA VAL A 103 12.23 -19.28 -14.30
C VAL A 103 11.41 -19.15 -15.59
N MET A 104 11.14 -17.92 -15.99
CA MET A 104 10.40 -17.57 -17.19
C MET A 104 11.41 -17.01 -18.20
N LEU A 105 11.26 -17.38 -19.46
CA LEU A 105 12.15 -16.93 -20.55
C LEU A 105 11.29 -16.38 -21.68
N ASP A 106 11.39 -15.10 -21.95
CA ASP A 106 10.66 -14.49 -23.04
C ASP A 106 11.33 -13.19 -23.52
N GLU A 107 10.99 -12.75 -24.73
CA GLU A 107 11.65 -11.61 -25.38
C GLU A 107 11.21 -10.25 -24.82
N THR A 108 10.01 -10.15 -24.25
CA THR A 108 9.46 -8.88 -23.81
C THR A 108 8.95 -8.92 -22.37
N PRO A 109 8.98 -7.79 -21.64
CA PRO A 109 8.44 -7.70 -20.28
C PRO A 109 6.96 -8.09 -20.19
N VAL A 110 6.16 -7.80 -21.21
CA VAL A 110 4.73 -8.14 -21.24
C VAL A 110 4.54 -9.65 -21.27
N GLN A 111 5.35 -10.35 -22.06
CA GLN A 111 5.31 -11.82 -22.13
C GLN A 111 5.75 -12.43 -20.80
N LEU A 112 6.85 -11.97 -20.21
CA LEU A 112 7.30 -12.42 -18.87
C LEU A 112 6.24 -12.20 -17.79
N LEU A 113 5.49 -11.08 -17.83
CA LEU A 113 4.36 -10.85 -16.94
C LEU A 113 3.19 -11.78 -17.22
N ASN A 114 2.91 -12.13 -18.48
CA ASN A 114 1.90 -13.12 -18.82
C ASN A 114 2.25 -14.50 -18.28
N ASP A 115 3.52 -14.90 -18.34
CA ASP A 115 4.00 -16.14 -17.75
C ASP A 115 3.84 -16.15 -16.22
N PHE A 116 4.18 -15.04 -15.58
CA PHE A 116 3.93 -14.85 -14.15
C PHE A 116 2.44 -14.98 -13.81
N TYR A 117 1.55 -14.41 -14.62
CA TYR A 117 0.10 -14.52 -14.41
C TYR A 117 -0.44 -15.93 -14.65
N GLN A 118 0.21 -16.78 -15.45
CA GLN A 118 -0.15 -18.19 -15.56
C GLN A 118 0.07 -18.96 -14.25
N LEU A 119 1.05 -18.55 -13.43
CA LEU A 119 1.33 -19.13 -12.12
C LEU A 119 0.45 -18.54 -11.02
N THR A 120 0.21 -17.25 -11.04
CA THR A 120 -0.44 -16.50 -9.94
C THR A 120 -1.90 -16.16 -10.19
N GLY A 121 -2.38 -16.33 -11.41
CA GLY A 121 -3.66 -15.84 -11.88
C GLY A 121 -3.59 -14.40 -12.41
N ASN A 122 -4.56 -14.05 -13.24
CA ASN A 122 -4.67 -12.71 -13.80
C ASN A 122 -5.10 -11.70 -12.72
N PRO A 123 -4.57 -10.46 -12.76
CA PRO A 123 -5.05 -9.40 -11.90
C PRO A 123 -6.53 -9.10 -12.19
N VAL A 124 -7.28 -8.79 -11.14
CA VAL A 124 -8.68 -8.38 -11.27
C VAL A 124 -8.74 -7.01 -11.96
N LEU A 125 -9.59 -6.88 -12.95
CA LEU A 125 -9.86 -5.57 -13.54
C LEU A 125 -10.55 -4.69 -12.49
N MET A 126 -9.88 -3.61 -12.12
CA MET A 126 -10.44 -2.67 -11.16
C MET A 126 -11.69 -1.97 -11.71
N PRO A 127 -12.72 -1.73 -10.89
CA PRO A 127 -13.85 -0.91 -11.29
C PRO A 127 -13.41 0.53 -11.58
N LYS A 128 -14.19 1.24 -12.40
CA LYS A 128 -13.84 2.59 -12.88
C LYS A 128 -13.50 3.57 -11.75
N PHE A 129 -14.22 3.51 -10.64
CA PHE A 129 -13.97 4.40 -9.51
C PHE A 129 -12.58 4.23 -8.88
N GLY A 130 -11.98 3.05 -8.97
CA GLY A 130 -10.64 2.77 -8.46
C GLY A 130 -9.51 3.48 -9.22
N PHE A 131 -9.80 4.03 -10.40
CA PHE A 131 -8.85 4.82 -11.19
C PHE A 131 -8.98 6.33 -10.97
N TYR A 132 -9.95 6.76 -10.18
CA TYR A 132 -10.10 8.16 -9.80
C TYR A 132 -9.36 8.44 -8.48
N GLU A 133 -9.33 9.70 -8.10
CA GLU A 133 -8.74 10.15 -6.85
C GLU A 133 -9.33 9.41 -5.66
N GLY A 134 -8.48 9.03 -4.72
CA GLY A 134 -8.88 8.42 -3.47
C GLY A 134 -8.57 9.34 -2.29
N HIS A 135 -9.49 9.46 -1.35
CA HIS A 135 -9.27 10.20 -0.12
C HIS A 135 -9.15 9.27 1.08
N LEU A 136 -8.04 9.38 1.80
CA LEU A 136 -7.80 8.65 3.04
C LEU A 136 -7.67 9.65 4.19
N ASN A 137 -8.51 9.51 5.21
CA ASN A 137 -8.43 10.34 6.40
C ASN A 137 -8.91 9.61 7.66
N ALA A 138 -8.53 10.12 8.83
CA ALA A 138 -8.85 9.57 10.14
C ALA A 138 -9.93 10.40 10.84
N TYR A 139 -11.17 10.31 10.35
CA TYR A 139 -12.27 11.02 10.97
C TYR A 139 -12.66 10.47 12.35
N ASN A 140 -13.26 11.33 13.18
CA ASN A 140 -13.58 11.11 14.61
C ASN A 140 -12.36 10.98 15.53
N ARG A 141 -11.18 11.34 15.07
CA ARG A 141 -9.93 11.30 15.84
C ARG A 141 -9.34 12.69 16.09
N ASP A 142 -9.40 13.56 15.10
CA ASP A 142 -8.69 14.82 15.11
C ASP A 142 -9.58 15.99 15.56
N TYR A 143 -8.94 17.05 16.06
CA TYR A 143 -9.57 18.26 16.57
C TYR A 143 -9.05 19.45 15.79
N TRP A 144 -9.93 20.39 15.46
CA TRP A 144 -9.64 21.59 14.72
C TRP A 144 -9.86 22.83 15.59
N LYS A 145 -8.80 23.59 15.81
CA LYS A 145 -8.85 24.83 16.57
C LYS A 145 -8.45 26.02 15.70
N GLU A 146 -9.19 27.12 15.80
CA GLU A 146 -8.83 28.35 15.12
C GLU A 146 -7.44 28.80 15.54
N ASP A 147 -6.52 28.98 14.58
CA ASP A 147 -5.13 29.38 14.77
C ASP A 147 -4.64 30.15 13.54
N LYS A 148 -4.01 31.29 13.75
CA LYS A 148 -3.50 32.15 12.68
C LYS A 148 -2.11 31.74 12.17
N ASN A 149 -1.45 30.78 12.83
CA ASN A 149 -0.07 30.40 12.54
C ASN A 149 0.02 29.00 11.94
N GLY A 150 0.35 28.88 10.65
CA GLY A 150 0.60 27.60 10.00
C GLY A 150 -0.62 26.69 9.91
N ALA A 151 -1.79 27.29 9.74
CA ALA A 151 -3.06 26.62 9.71
C ALA A 151 -3.64 26.57 8.29
N MET A 152 -4.59 25.64 8.07
CA MET A 152 -5.35 25.57 6.83
C MET A 152 -6.52 26.52 6.85
N VAL A 153 -6.82 27.14 5.71
CA VAL A 153 -8.00 28.01 5.54
C VAL A 153 -9.18 27.12 5.12
N PHE A 154 -10.32 27.31 5.82
CA PHE A 154 -11.57 26.65 5.52
C PHE A 154 -12.57 27.58 4.84
N GLU A 155 -13.75 27.08 4.48
CA GLU A 155 -14.78 27.78 3.70
C GLU A 155 -15.34 29.03 4.41
N ASP A 156 -15.24 29.10 5.73
CA ASP A 156 -15.60 30.28 6.53
C ASP A 156 -14.53 31.41 6.51
N GLY A 157 -13.44 31.19 5.76
CA GLY A 157 -12.33 32.11 5.63
C GLY A 157 -11.41 32.18 6.86
N LYS A 158 -11.63 31.31 7.84
CA LYS A 158 -10.78 31.22 9.02
C LYS A 158 -9.68 30.18 8.86
N MET A 159 -8.63 30.33 9.65
CA MET A 159 -7.51 29.40 9.69
C MET A 159 -7.63 28.47 10.89
N TYR A 160 -7.44 27.18 10.67
CA TYR A 160 -7.52 26.15 11.69
C TYR A 160 -6.31 25.26 11.68
N LYS A 161 -5.92 24.82 12.86
CA LYS A 161 -4.83 23.88 13.07
C LYS A 161 -5.37 22.57 13.61
N GLU A 162 -4.92 21.49 12.98
CA GLU A 162 -5.26 20.12 13.36
C GLU A 162 -4.44 19.61 14.55
N SER A 163 -5.05 18.75 15.37
CA SER A 163 -4.40 18.05 16.46
C SER A 163 -5.05 16.70 16.71
N GLN A 164 -4.25 15.65 16.87
CA GLN A 164 -4.72 14.33 17.29
C GLN A 164 -5.06 14.25 18.78
N LYS A 165 -4.77 15.30 19.53
CA LYS A 165 -5.13 15.42 20.94
C LYS A 165 -6.15 16.53 21.10
N ASP A 166 -7.08 16.33 22.05
CA ASP A 166 -8.03 17.40 22.41
C ASP A 166 -7.26 18.69 22.75
N ASN A 167 -7.47 19.69 21.90
CA ASN A 167 -6.86 21.01 22.02
C ASN A 167 -7.91 22.08 22.36
N GLY A 168 -9.12 21.66 22.78
CA GLY A 168 -10.26 22.54 23.00
C GLY A 168 -10.90 23.05 21.71
N GLY A 169 -10.58 22.47 20.58
CA GLY A 169 -11.20 22.74 19.28
C GLY A 169 -12.41 21.88 18.98
N THR A 170 -12.83 21.92 17.74
CA THR A 170 -13.95 21.13 17.22
C THR A 170 -13.45 19.76 16.76
N LYS A 171 -14.03 18.69 17.28
CA LYS A 171 -13.69 17.33 16.86
C LYS A 171 -14.28 17.05 15.49
N GLU A 172 -13.55 16.36 14.65
CA GLU A 172 -14.04 15.84 13.36
C GLU A 172 -15.22 14.91 13.54
N SER A 173 -16.05 14.82 12.51
CA SER A 173 -17.16 13.87 12.44
C SER A 173 -17.37 13.33 11.03
N LEU A 174 -18.04 12.17 10.89
CA LEU A 174 -18.42 11.65 9.58
C LEU A 174 -19.48 12.50 8.92
N ASN A 175 -20.46 12.99 9.66
CA ASN A 175 -21.70 13.58 9.14
C ASN A 175 -21.94 15.04 9.52
N GLY A 176 -21.01 15.71 10.18
CA GLY A 176 -21.14 17.11 10.56
C GLY A 176 -22.02 17.34 11.79
N GLU A 177 -21.94 16.45 12.77
CA GLU A 177 -22.69 16.56 14.02
C GLU A 177 -22.40 17.88 14.74
N LYS A 178 -23.36 18.42 15.46
CA LYS A 178 -23.23 19.62 16.31
C LYS A 178 -22.72 20.88 15.57
N ASN A 179 -23.24 21.12 14.39
CA ASN A 179 -22.83 22.28 13.55
C ASN A 179 -21.36 22.25 13.14
N ASN A 180 -20.83 21.08 12.93
CA ASN A 180 -19.44 20.79 12.66
C ASN A 180 -19.17 20.41 11.21
N TYR A 181 -20.07 20.78 10.29
CA TYR A 181 -20.06 20.31 8.91
C TYR A 181 -18.72 20.50 8.21
N GLN A 182 -18.09 21.67 8.33
CA GLN A 182 -16.83 21.95 7.63
C GLN A 182 -15.68 21.02 8.01
N PHE A 183 -15.74 20.34 9.17
CA PHE A 183 -14.79 19.33 9.62
C PHE A 183 -15.34 17.92 9.50
N SER A 184 -16.31 17.70 8.63
CA SER A 184 -16.89 16.39 8.38
C SER A 184 -16.36 15.74 7.12
N ALA A 185 -16.47 14.40 7.06
CA ALA A 185 -16.16 13.64 5.85
C ALA A 185 -17.07 14.02 4.68
N ARG A 186 -18.32 14.41 4.95
CA ARG A 186 -19.23 14.93 3.92
C ARG A 186 -18.70 16.22 3.31
N ALA A 187 -18.21 17.15 4.12
CA ALA A 187 -17.62 18.40 3.63
C ALA A 187 -16.35 18.14 2.79
N ALA A 188 -15.56 17.13 3.14
CA ALA A 188 -14.42 16.73 2.32
C ALA A 188 -14.87 16.28 0.93
N ILE A 189 -15.88 15.41 0.83
CA ILE A 189 -16.44 14.99 -0.46
C ILE A 189 -16.96 16.20 -1.25
N ASP A 190 -17.69 17.10 -0.60
CA ASP A 190 -18.23 18.29 -1.27
C ASP A 190 -17.14 19.22 -1.79
N ARG A 191 -15.98 19.32 -1.12
CA ARG A 191 -14.84 20.08 -1.63
C ARG A 191 -14.32 19.52 -2.95
N TYR A 192 -14.22 18.20 -3.08
CA TYR A 192 -13.86 17.56 -4.36
C TYR A 192 -14.88 17.89 -5.44
N VAL A 193 -16.17 17.71 -5.14
CA VAL A 193 -17.24 18.00 -6.10
C VAL A 193 -17.28 19.48 -6.50
N ASN A 194 -17.17 20.40 -5.54
CA ASN A 194 -17.24 21.83 -5.77
C ASN A 194 -16.02 22.38 -6.55
N ASN A 195 -14.90 21.65 -6.56
CA ASN A 195 -13.71 22.00 -7.30
C ASN A 195 -13.52 21.18 -8.58
N ASP A 196 -14.55 20.44 -9.00
CA ASP A 196 -14.52 19.57 -10.19
C ASP A 196 -13.35 18.55 -10.17
N MET A 197 -13.05 18.01 -9.00
CA MET A 197 -12.03 16.99 -8.79
C MET A 197 -12.70 15.61 -8.74
N PRO A 198 -12.29 14.65 -9.59
CA PRO A 198 -12.96 13.36 -9.72
C PRO A 198 -12.59 12.41 -8.57
N LEU A 199 -13.28 12.51 -7.45
CA LEU A 199 -13.15 11.58 -6.34
C LEU A 199 -13.91 10.28 -6.65
N GLY A 200 -13.20 9.15 -6.64
CA GLY A 200 -13.80 7.84 -6.88
C GLY A 200 -14.12 7.06 -5.60
N TRP A 201 -13.27 7.19 -4.58
CA TRP A 201 -13.43 6.45 -3.35
C TRP A 201 -12.91 7.22 -2.12
N PHE A 202 -13.44 6.85 -0.96
CA PHE A 202 -13.13 7.50 0.31
C PHE A 202 -12.95 6.45 1.41
N LEU A 203 -11.84 6.54 2.15
CA LEU A 203 -11.60 5.75 3.35
C LEU A 203 -11.70 6.64 4.59
N PRO A 204 -12.80 6.57 5.37
CA PRO A 204 -12.77 7.04 6.74
C PRO A 204 -11.90 6.09 7.54
N ASN A 205 -10.69 6.46 7.86
CA ASN A 205 -9.67 5.63 8.48
C ASN A 205 -10.15 4.96 9.79
N ASP A 206 -9.31 4.73 10.74
CA ASP A 206 -9.59 4.03 12.00
C ASP A 206 -10.47 4.81 13.02
N GLY A 207 -10.75 6.08 12.75
CA GLY A 207 -11.49 6.96 13.66
C GLY A 207 -12.97 6.66 13.84
N TYR A 208 -13.56 5.76 13.08
CA TYR A 208 -14.98 5.38 13.17
C TYR A 208 -15.21 4.05 13.95
N GLY A 209 -14.16 3.48 14.57
CA GLY A 209 -14.25 2.29 15.40
C GLY A 209 -14.13 0.96 14.67
N ALA A 210 -13.92 0.96 13.37
CA ALA A 210 -13.64 -0.24 12.57
C ALA A 210 -12.18 -0.25 12.10
N GLY A 211 -11.61 -1.42 11.85
CA GLY A 211 -10.23 -1.57 11.37
C GLY A 211 -9.26 -2.06 12.43
N TYR A 212 -8.01 -2.21 12.07
CA TYR A 212 -6.90 -2.71 12.90
C TYR A 212 -7.11 -4.07 13.58
N GLY A 213 -8.09 -4.87 13.16
CA GLY A 213 -8.38 -6.17 13.79
C GLY A 213 -8.62 -6.11 15.28
N GLN A 214 -9.05 -4.97 15.82
CA GLN A 214 -9.34 -4.78 17.23
C GLN A 214 -10.61 -5.51 17.63
N THR A 215 -10.68 -5.93 18.90
CA THR A 215 -11.94 -6.40 19.48
C THR A 215 -12.93 -5.25 19.48
N GLY A 216 -14.19 -5.52 19.11
CA GLY A 216 -15.21 -4.48 18.99
C GLY A 216 -15.00 -3.57 17.78
N THR A 217 -14.35 -4.05 16.72
CA THR A 217 -14.03 -3.32 15.50
C THR A 217 -15.23 -2.58 14.89
N LEU A 218 -16.44 -3.10 15.04
CA LEU A 218 -17.67 -2.51 14.53
C LEU A 218 -18.59 -1.98 15.66
N ASP A 219 -18.05 -1.80 16.87
CA ASP A 219 -18.81 -1.20 18.00
C ASP A 219 -19.00 0.32 17.86
N GLY A 220 -18.39 0.94 16.83
CA GLY A 220 -18.58 2.32 16.50
C GLY A 220 -20.02 2.62 16.06
N ASN A 221 -20.31 3.87 15.78
CA ASN A 221 -21.63 4.29 15.31
C ASN A 221 -21.89 3.81 13.86
N ILE A 222 -22.40 2.59 13.74
CA ILE A 222 -22.69 1.95 12.44
C ILE A 222 -23.73 2.72 11.63
N ASP A 223 -24.72 3.29 12.29
CA ASP A 223 -25.74 4.09 11.60
C ASP A 223 -25.15 5.37 11.03
N ASN A 224 -24.23 6.01 11.73
CA ASN A 224 -23.50 7.17 11.24
C ASN A 224 -22.63 6.81 10.02
N LEU A 225 -21.92 5.67 10.08
CA LEU A 225 -21.14 5.17 8.98
C LEU A 225 -22.01 4.82 7.75
N ARG A 226 -23.17 4.20 7.97
CA ARG A 226 -24.14 3.91 6.91
C ARG A 226 -24.63 5.18 6.24
N GLN A 227 -25.05 6.18 7.03
CA GLN A 227 -25.49 7.49 6.52
C GLN A 227 -24.39 8.19 5.72
N PHE A 228 -23.15 8.09 6.16
CA PHE A 228 -22.02 8.61 5.41
C PHE A 228 -21.84 7.87 4.09
N GLY A 229 -21.92 6.53 4.09
CA GLY A 229 -21.85 5.70 2.89
C GLY A 229 -22.93 6.02 1.87
N ASP A 230 -24.16 6.22 2.33
CA ASP A 230 -25.30 6.61 1.47
C ASP A 230 -25.07 8.01 0.86
N TYR A 231 -24.54 8.93 1.66
CA TYR A 231 -24.19 10.27 1.16
C TYR A 231 -23.07 10.20 0.10
N ALA A 232 -21.97 9.51 0.37
CA ALA A 232 -20.85 9.34 -0.56
C ALA A 232 -21.34 8.74 -1.89
N ARG A 233 -22.15 7.67 -1.83
CA ARG A 233 -22.71 7.03 -3.01
C ARG A 233 -23.62 7.97 -3.80
N SER A 234 -24.38 8.84 -3.14
CA SER A 234 -25.19 9.87 -3.82
C SER A 234 -24.36 10.87 -4.63
N LYS A 235 -23.09 10.98 -4.33
CA LYS A 235 -22.09 11.80 -5.04
C LYS A 235 -21.24 11.01 -6.03
N GLY A 236 -21.51 9.71 -6.20
CA GLY A 236 -20.72 8.83 -7.06
C GLY A 236 -19.41 8.36 -6.43
N VAL A 237 -19.26 8.46 -5.10
CA VAL A 237 -18.07 8.09 -4.35
C VAL A 237 -18.33 6.78 -3.59
N GLU A 238 -17.45 5.79 -3.77
CA GLU A 238 -17.51 4.55 -3.00
C GLU A 238 -16.74 4.68 -1.68
N ILE A 239 -17.17 3.98 -0.64
CA ILE A 239 -16.44 3.97 0.63
C ILE A 239 -15.73 2.64 0.84
N GLY A 240 -14.53 2.70 1.41
CA GLY A 240 -13.78 1.56 1.91
C GLY A 240 -13.57 1.66 3.41
N LEU A 241 -13.16 0.57 4.02
CA LEU A 241 -12.82 0.51 5.42
C LEU A 241 -11.35 0.14 5.58
N TRP A 242 -10.69 0.77 6.52
CA TRP A 242 -9.34 0.36 6.92
C TRP A 242 -9.42 -0.92 7.75
N THR A 243 -8.72 -1.97 7.30
CA THR A 243 -8.63 -3.24 8.03
C THR A 243 -7.17 -3.70 8.06
N GLN A 244 -6.81 -4.52 9.05
CA GLN A 244 -5.52 -5.21 9.09
C GLN A 244 -5.66 -6.68 8.71
N SER A 245 -4.58 -7.26 8.21
CA SER A 245 -4.50 -8.68 7.86
C SER A 245 -4.26 -9.57 9.08
N ASP A 246 -3.58 -9.07 10.10
CA ASP A 246 -3.31 -9.77 11.36
C ASP A 246 -4.38 -9.42 12.39
N LEU A 247 -5.38 -10.27 12.45
CA LEU A 247 -6.50 -10.11 13.36
C LEU A 247 -6.13 -10.57 14.77
N HIS A 248 -6.57 -9.80 15.77
CA HIS A 248 -6.42 -10.23 17.16
C HIS A 248 -7.27 -11.51 17.42
N PRO A 249 -6.77 -12.53 18.16
CA PRO A 249 -7.49 -13.78 18.40
C PRO A 249 -8.88 -13.63 19.03
N LYS A 250 -9.15 -12.50 19.66
CA LYS A 250 -10.45 -12.17 20.27
C LYS A 250 -11.28 -11.21 19.42
N ALA A 251 -10.85 -10.85 18.19
CA ALA A 251 -11.72 -10.15 17.28
C ALA A 251 -12.90 -11.07 16.96
N GLY A 252 -14.11 -10.55 17.04
CA GLY A 252 -15.34 -11.32 16.79
C GLY A 252 -15.56 -11.52 15.26
N VAL A 253 -14.75 -12.37 14.65
CA VAL A 253 -14.85 -12.78 13.25
C VAL A 253 -15.25 -14.24 13.15
#